data_2b56c61c226abe365750a4afdcb85a07
#
_entry.id   2b56c61c226abe365750a4afdcb85a07
#
_cell.length_a   1.000
_cell.length_b   1.000
_cell.length_c   1.000
_cell.angle_alpha   90.00
_cell.angle_beta   90.00
_cell.angle_gamma   90.00
#
_symmetry.space_group_name_H-M   'P 1'
#
loop_
_entity.id
_entity.type
_entity.pdbx_description
1 polymer ?
#
loop_
_entity_poly.entity_id
_entity_poly.type
_entity_poly.pdbx_seq_one_letter_code
_entity_poly.pdbx_strand_id
1 'polypeptide(L)'
;MTLYQRISEWTEAISIAGRQLLAHKVRSLLTALGVIIGIVAVTLMGTAIKGIDTGFTDSLDMLGQETIYLEKWPWGDVGDNWFKYRNRPDINIMDAERINDAIAANPDSLLRLAVPAKGRQFRIKRGDRSVGGVYTEGTVADFATMSTADPIHGRFFTHTEEQSGSMVATLGYDLAESLFPEGIERSIGQRVTIHGYKFTVIGVLERQGSFLGMMSFDQRAVIPLAALKRFYRAKWGDQIRVAAKEGVDMDAAEDELTGIFRRLRALDPEEENDFEMNRSAIIEEQLGPVKSGIALAGFFVTGLALFVGAIGIMNITFVSVKERTREIGTRRAIGARRQAILLQFLMEAVSICLIGGLIGLGIAYTLQSAISTAFPDFPFTFSSDLVMLATFLSVATGVVSGLAPAWQAARLDPAIALRHE
;
A
#
# COMPACT_ATOMS: atom_id res chain seq x y z
N MET A 1 43.21 -9.94 -25.80
CA MET A 1 42.83 -8.62 -25.30
C MET A 1 42.80 -8.68 -23.79
N THR A 2 43.71 -7.98 -23.13
CA THR A 2 43.82 -7.99 -21.67
C THR A 2 42.65 -7.21 -21.06
N LEU A 3 42.20 -7.62 -19.87
CA LEU A 3 41.11 -6.97 -19.11
C LEU A 3 41.33 -5.43 -18.99
N TYR A 4 42.60 -5.04 -18.89
CA TYR A 4 43.04 -3.64 -18.82
C TYR A 4 42.71 -2.82 -20.08
N GLN A 5 42.81 -3.40 -21.28
CA GLN A 5 42.44 -2.75 -22.53
C GLN A 5 40.93 -2.52 -22.65
N ARG A 6 40.12 -3.44 -22.17
CA ARG A 6 38.65 -3.28 -22.09
C ARG A 6 38.26 -2.16 -21.14
N ILE A 7 38.84 -2.10 -19.93
CA ILE A 7 38.53 -1.06 -18.95
C ILE A 7 38.91 0.34 -19.50
N SER A 8 40.06 0.44 -20.19
CA SER A 8 40.51 1.71 -20.82
C SER A 8 39.53 2.18 -21.92
N GLU A 9 39.03 1.26 -22.76
CA GLU A 9 38.04 1.57 -23.78
C GLU A 9 36.70 2.08 -23.17
N TRP A 10 36.29 1.53 -22.03
CA TRP A 10 35.07 1.96 -21.31
C TRP A 10 35.23 3.32 -20.66
N THR A 11 36.35 3.58 -19.99
CA THR A 11 36.60 4.89 -19.36
C THR A 11 36.74 6.03 -20.41
N GLU A 12 37.34 5.72 -21.55
CA GLU A 12 37.45 6.66 -22.64
C GLU A 12 36.10 6.96 -23.32
N ALA A 13 35.26 5.95 -23.54
CA ALA A 13 33.90 6.10 -24.06
C ALA A 13 33.01 6.95 -23.13
N ILE A 14 33.06 6.73 -21.82
CA ILE A 14 32.32 7.53 -20.82
C ILE A 14 32.81 8.99 -20.80
N SER A 15 34.14 9.23 -20.88
CA SER A 15 34.72 10.57 -20.91
C SER A 15 34.32 11.33 -22.17
N ILE A 16 34.32 10.67 -23.33
CA ILE A 16 33.88 11.24 -24.60
C ILE A 16 32.39 11.58 -24.55
N ALA A 17 31.54 10.67 -24.04
CA ALA A 17 30.10 10.90 -23.87
C ALA A 17 29.81 12.11 -22.97
N GLY A 18 30.54 12.27 -21.86
CA GLY A 18 30.39 13.42 -20.97
C GLY A 18 30.74 14.76 -21.61
N ARG A 19 31.85 14.85 -22.38
CA ARG A 19 32.25 16.06 -23.11
C ARG A 19 31.23 16.46 -24.16
N GLN A 20 30.61 15.52 -24.83
CA GLN A 20 29.63 15.77 -25.89
C GLN A 20 28.29 16.25 -25.35
N LEU A 21 27.85 15.71 -24.19
CA LEU A 21 26.67 16.20 -23.47
C LEU A 21 26.83 17.70 -23.14
N LEU A 22 28.04 18.12 -22.78
CA LEU A 22 28.34 19.52 -22.43
C LEU A 22 28.48 20.42 -23.70
N ALA A 23 28.83 19.86 -24.87
CA ALA A 23 28.98 20.63 -26.11
C ALA A 23 27.62 21.04 -26.73
N HIS A 24 26.58 20.21 -26.58
CA HIS A 24 25.24 20.44 -27.15
C HIS A 24 24.15 20.39 -26.09
N LYS A 25 24.24 21.19 -25.03
CA LYS A 25 23.43 21.18 -23.81
C LYS A 25 21.91 21.12 -24.06
N VAL A 26 21.39 21.96 -24.95
CA VAL A 26 19.94 22.04 -25.22
C VAL A 26 19.42 20.75 -25.87
N ARG A 27 20.23 20.19 -26.84
CA ARG A 27 19.85 18.96 -27.54
C ARG A 27 19.86 17.76 -26.60
N SER A 28 20.92 17.65 -25.79
CA SER A 28 21.04 16.57 -24.78
C SER A 28 19.98 16.67 -23.69
N LEU A 29 19.61 17.87 -23.26
CA LEU A 29 18.54 18.08 -22.28
C LEU A 29 17.18 17.68 -22.82
N LEU A 30 16.84 18.10 -24.05
CA LEU A 30 15.56 17.75 -24.69
C LEU A 30 15.41 16.26 -24.93
N THR A 31 16.52 15.57 -25.24
CA THR A 31 16.52 14.11 -25.41
C THR A 31 16.41 13.36 -24.08
N ALA A 32 17.18 13.78 -23.09
CA ALA A 32 17.13 13.19 -21.76
C ALA A 32 15.75 13.41 -21.09
N LEU A 33 15.03 14.49 -21.47
CA LEU A 33 13.73 14.84 -20.88
C LEU A 33 12.71 13.71 -21.02
N GLY A 34 12.65 13.04 -22.17
CA GLY A 34 11.74 11.90 -22.35
C GLY A 34 12.06 10.73 -21.41
N VAL A 35 13.35 10.42 -21.23
CA VAL A 35 13.80 9.40 -20.27
C VAL A 35 13.56 9.85 -18.84
N ILE A 36 13.87 11.10 -18.51
CA ILE A 36 13.64 11.69 -17.18
C ILE A 36 12.16 11.54 -16.81
N ILE A 37 11.25 12.00 -17.68
CA ILE A 37 9.80 11.90 -17.45
C ILE A 37 9.37 10.43 -17.28
N GLY A 38 9.86 9.54 -18.14
CA GLY A 38 9.55 8.10 -18.05
C GLY A 38 10.00 7.49 -16.72
N ILE A 39 11.22 7.81 -16.27
CA ILE A 39 11.76 7.30 -15.00
C ILE A 39 11.04 7.92 -13.80
N VAL A 40 10.73 9.22 -13.83
CA VAL A 40 9.90 9.86 -12.79
C VAL A 40 8.54 9.18 -12.72
N ALA A 41 7.89 8.94 -13.85
CA ALA A 41 6.58 8.33 -13.89
C ALA A 41 6.58 6.89 -13.33
N VAL A 42 7.55 6.04 -13.76
CA VAL A 42 7.63 4.65 -13.26
C VAL A 42 7.95 4.60 -11.78
N THR A 43 8.83 5.49 -11.32
CA THR A 43 9.25 5.50 -9.92
C THR A 43 8.12 5.98 -9.00
N LEU A 44 7.45 7.08 -9.36
CA LEU A 44 6.33 7.60 -8.56
C LEU A 44 5.13 6.64 -8.58
N MET A 45 4.79 6.05 -9.73
CA MET A 45 3.72 5.09 -9.83
C MET A 45 4.04 3.81 -9.03
N GLY A 46 5.25 3.28 -9.14
CA GLY A 46 5.70 2.13 -8.37
C GLY A 46 5.70 2.41 -6.86
N THR A 47 6.10 3.61 -6.45
CA THR A 47 6.05 4.06 -5.05
C THR A 47 4.59 4.15 -4.55
N ALA A 48 3.68 4.68 -5.37
CA ALA A 48 2.26 4.77 -5.01
C ALA A 48 1.62 3.38 -4.86
N ILE A 49 1.87 2.46 -5.81
CA ILE A 49 1.36 1.07 -5.74
C ILE A 49 1.90 0.37 -4.50
N LYS A 50 3.22 0.48 -4.24
CA LYS A 50 3.84 -0.13 -3.06
C LYS A 50 3.34 0.49 -1.76
N GLY A 51 3.09 1.80 -1.74
CA GLY A 51 2.45 2.50 -0.62
C GLY A 51 1.04 1.99 -0.34
N ILE A 52 0.23 1.78 -1.39
CA ILE A 52 -1.09 1.16 -1.28
C ILE A 52 -0.96 -0.25 -0.70
N ASP A 53 -0.05 -1.08 -1.23
CA ASP A 53 0.15 -2.45 -0.75
C ASP A 53 0.57 -2.48 0.73
N THR A 54 1.55 -1.68 1.12
CA THR A 54 2.03 -1.62 2.50
C THR A 54 0.94 -1.10 3.44
N GLY A 55 0.34 0.05 3.13
CA GLY A 55 -0.72 0.64 3.97
C GLY A 55 -1.95 -0.25 4.06
N PHE A 56 -2.19 -1.05 3.04
CA PHE A 56 -3.26 -2.02 3.04
C PHE A 56 -2.93 -3.24 3.91
N THR A 57 -1.75 -3.82 3.77
CA THR A 57 -1.30 -4.96 4.59
C THR A 57 -1.29 -4.56 6.08
N ASP A 58 -0.72 -3.40 6.41
CA ASP A 58 -0.72 -2.86 7.77
C ASP A 58 -2.16 -2.70 8.31
N SER A 59 -3.07 -2.25 7.45
CA SER A 59 -4.49 -2.09 7.82
C SER A 59 -5.23 -3.41 8.02
N LEU A 60 -4.89 -4.45 7.24
CA LEU A 60 -5.45 -5.80 7.42
C LEU A 60 -4.94 -6.45 8.70
N ASP A 61 -3.67 -6.23 9.05
CA ASP A 61 -3.08 -6.73 10.30
C ASP A 61 -3.83 -6.15 11.51
N MET A 62 -4.29 -4.90 11.43
CA MET A 62 -5.09 -4.26 12.47
C MET A 62 -6.48 -4.89 12.65
N LEU A 63 -7.07 -5.41 11.57
CA LEU A 63 -8.33 -6.16 11.64
C LEU A 63 -8.15 -7.56 12.26
N GLY A 64 -6.93 -8.07 12.29
CA GLY A 64 -6.58 -9.42 12.72
C GLY A 64 -6.76 -10.43 11.59
N GLN A 65 -5.67 -10.96 11.09
CA GLN A 65 -5.67 -11.94 9.99
C GLN A 65 -6.41 -13.22 10.36
N GLU A 66 -6.46 -13.57 11.65
CA GLU A 66 -7.10 -14.78 12.18
C GLU A 66 -8.50 -14.49 12.73
N THR A 67 -9.14 -13.38 12.34
CA THR A 67 -10.46 -13.00 12.82
C THR A 67 -11.52 -13.11 11.74
N ILE A 68 -12.60 -13.82 12.03
CA ILE A 68 -13.81 -13.90 11.21
C ILE A 68 -14.87 -13.00 11.84
N TYR A 69 -15.47 -12.14 11.03
CA TYR A 69 -16.52 -11.21 11.42
C TYR A 69 -17.87 -11.75 10.95
N LEU A 70 -18.67 -12.21 11.89
CA LEU A 70 -20.01 -12.68 11.64
C LEU A 70 -20.98 -11.50 11.68
N GLU A 71 -21.53 -11.14 10.53
CA GLU A 71 -22.34 -9.96 10.33
C GLU A 71 -23.56 -10.25 9.46
N LYS A 72 -24.47 -9.28 9.39
CA LYS A 72 -25.64 -9.33 8.49
C LYS A 72 -25.28 -9.00 7.05
N TRP A 73 -24.28 -8.10 6.87
CA TRP A 73 -23.91 -7.50 5.59
C TRP A 73 -22.53 -7.98 5.15
N PRO A 74 -22.34 -8.28 3.86
CA PRO A 74 -21.01 -8.52 3.35
C PRO A 74 -20.19 -7.21 3.30
N TRP A 75 -18.90 -7.30 3.51
CA TRP A 75 -17.97 -6.19 3.29
C TRP A 75 -17.74 -5.90 1.80
N GLY A 76 -18.18 -6.84 0.96
CA GLY A 76 -18.11 -6.75 -0.48
C GLY A 76 -19.19 -5.91 -1.13
N ASP A 77 -19.15 -5.91 -2.47
CA ASP A 77 -20.19 -5.25 -3.27
C ASP A 77 -21.54 -5.93 -3.05
N VAL A 78 -22.48 -5.15 -2.57
CA VAL A 78 -23.86 -5.60 -2.34
C VAL A 78 -24.65 -5.64 -3.66
N GLY A 79 -24.24 -4.85 -4.65
CA GLY A 79 -24.87 -4.76 -5.97
C GLY A 79 -26.40 -4.70 -5.91
N ASP A 80 -27.05 -5.41 -6.82
CA ASP A 80 -28.53 -5.50 -6.90
C ASP A 80 -29.15 -6.33 -5.77
N ASN A 81 -28.33 -7.00 -4.96
CA ASN A 81 -28.79 -7.89 -3.88
C ASN A 81 -29.12 -7.15 -2.55
N TRP A 82 -29.12 -5.82 -2.55
CA TRP A 82 -29.37 -5.02 -1.33
C TRP A 82 -30.64 -5.42 -0.58
N PHE A 83 -31.72 -5.74 -1.32
CA PHE A 83 -32.98 -6.16 -0.72
C PHE A 83 -32.86 -7.52 0.00
N LYS A 84 -32.06 -8.45 -0.52
CA LYS A 84 -31.78 -9.75 0.10
C LYS A 84 -31.13 -9.55 1.48
N TYR A 85 -30.06 -8.76 1.55
CA TYR A 85 -29.33 -8.51 2.78
C TYR A 85 -30.13 -7.70 3.79
N ARG A 86 -30.89 -6.71 3.34
CA ARG A 86 -31.76 -5.91 4.22
C ARG A 86 -32.78 -6.77 4.96
N ASN A 87 -33.37 -7.75 4.28
CA ASN A 87 -34.42 -8.59 4.83
C ASN A 87 -33.92 -9.75 5.71
N ARG A 88 -32.61 -10.01 5.74
CA ARG A 88 -32.01 -10.98 6.65
C ARG A 88 -32.31 -10.62 8.10
N PRO A 89 -32.45 -11.60 9.01
CA PRO A 89 -32.56 -11.33 10.43
C PRO A 89 -31.26 -10.69 10.94
N ASP A 90 -31.39 -9.85 11.96
CA ASP A 90 -30.22 -9.24 12.60
C ASP A 90 -29.39 -10.29 13.34
N ILE A 91 -28.09 -10.05 13.46
CA ILE A 91 -27.21 -10.88 14.28
C ILE A 91 -27.58 -10.67 15.76
N ASN A 92 -27.80 -11.76 16.47
CA ASN A 92 -27.98 -11.70 17.91
C ASN A 92 -26.59 -11.84 18.57
N ILE A 93 -26.05 -10.75 19.09
CA ILE A 93 -24.73 -10.75 19.74
C ILE A 93 -24.63 -11.68 20.95
N MET A 94 -25.76 -12.12 21.52
CA MET A 94 -25.77 -13.13 22.58
C MET A 94 -25.45 -14.54 22.07
N ASP A 95 -25.50 -14.76 20.75
CA ASP A 95 -25.10 -16.04 20.17
C ASP A 95 -23.58 -16.25 20.27
N ALA A 96 -22.80 -15.22 20.59
CA ALA A 96 -21.37 -15.37 20.88
C ALA A 96 -21.11 -16.36 22.04
N GLU A 97 -21.93 -16.34 23.08
CA GLU A 97 -21.85 -17.31 24.20
C GLU A 97 -22.10 -18.73 23.71
N ARG A 98 -23.13 -18.91 22.85
CA ARG A 98 -23.45 -20.22 22.28
C ARG A 98 -22.38 -20.75 21.34
N ILE A 99 -21.71 -19.84 20.58
CA ILE A 99 -20.56 -20.20 19.78
C ILE A 99 -19.40 -20.63 20.67
N ASN A 100 -19.12 -19.92 21.77
CA ASN A 100 -18.10 -20.31 22.75
C ASN A 100 -18.40 -21.67 23.40
N ASP A 101 -19.67 -21.96 23.72
CA ASP A 101 -20.08 -23.26 24.21
C ASP A 101 -19.81 -24.38 23.19
N ALA A 102 -20.08 -24.12 21.91
CA ALA A 102 -19.79 -25.05 20.82
C ALA A 102 -18.28 -25.27 20.61
N ILE A 103 -17.47 -24.21 20.71
CA ILE A 103 -16.01 -24.29 20.68
C ILE A 103 -15.50 -25.14 21.85
N ALA A 104 -15.97 -24.87 23.05
CA ALA A 104 -15.56 -25.60 24.26
C ALA A 104 -15.97 -27.09 24.22
N ALA A 105 -17.08 -27.43 23.56
CA ALA A 105 -17.54 -28.80 23.39
C ALA A 105 -16.71 -29.62 22.39
N ASN A 106 -15.93 -28.97 21.51
CA ASN A 106 -15.08 -29.60 20.50
C ASN A 106 -13.59 -29.31 20.78
N PRO A 107 -12.82 -30.22 21.36
CA PRO A 107 -11.39 -30.02 21.63
C PRO A 107 -10.55 -29.76 20.36
N ASP A 108 -10.99 -30.31 19.22
CA ASP A 108 -10.34 -30.18 17.93
C ASP A 108 -10.82 -28.95 17.14
N SER A 109 -11.65 -28.09 17.74
CA SER A 109 -12.13 -26.86 17.09
C SER A 109 -10.96 -26.02 16.59
N LEU A 110 -11.07 -25.50 15.37
CA LEU A 110 -10.12 -24.54 14.78
C LEU A 110 -10.33 -23.14 15.34
N LEU A 111 -11.46 -22.90 15.97
CA LEU A 111 -11.82 -21.63 16.58
C LEU A 111 -11.30 -21.54 18.02
N ARG A 112 -10.99 -20.31 18.46
CA ARG A 112 -10.47 -20.05 19.80
C ARG A 112 -11.48 -19.36 20.71
N LEU A 113 -12.15 -18.33 20.22
CA LEU A 113 -12.98 -17.45 21.03
C LEU A 113 -13.94 -16.64 20.15
N ALA A 114 -15.19 -16.50 20.57
CA ALA A 114 -16.18 -15.61 19.98
C ALA A 114 -16.50 -14.46 20.93
N VAL A 115 -16.43 -13.23 20.41
CA VAL A 115 -16.62 -11.98 21.17
C VAL A 115 -17.74 -11.15 20.54
N PRO A 116 -18.78 -10.79 21.29
CA PRO A 116 -19.81 -9.87 20.80
C PRO A 116 -19.27 -8.46 20.72
N ALA A 117 -19.59 -7.78 19.64
CA ALA A 117 -19.25 -6.37 19.46
C ALA A 117 -20.45 -5.59 18.90
N LYS A 118 -20.59 -4.36 19.36
CA LYS A 118 -21.64 -3.44 18.93
C LYS A 118 -21.07 -2.05 18.86
N GLY A 119 -21.11 -1.42 17.69
CA GLY A 119 -20.46 -0.14 17.50
C GLY A 119 -21.34 0.90 16.82
N ARG A 120 -21.10 2.16 17.15
CA ARG A 120 -21.64 3.32 16.44
C ARG A 120 -20.75 4.54 16.65
N GLN A 121 -20.83 5.49 15.72
CA GLN A 121 -20.16 6.75 15.84
C GLN A 121 -20.91 7.67 16.79
N PHE A 122 -20.19 8.21 17.79
CA PHE A 122 -20.69 9.21 18.73
C PHE A 122 -19.74 10.41 18.77
N ARG A 123 -20.26 11.51 19.36
CA ARG A 123 -19.42 12.64 19.75
C ARG A 123 -18.92 12.42 21.16
N ILE A 124 -17.61 12.52 21.37
CA ILE A 124 -16.98 12.43 22.69
C ILE A 124 -16.51 13.82 23.12
N LYS A 125 -16.77 14.19 24.37
CA LYS A 125 -16.46 15.52 24.91
C LYS A 125 -15.66 15.42 26.21
N ARG A 126 -14.74 16.38 26.40
CA ARG A 126 -14.05 16.65 27.65
C ARG A 126 -13.99 18.17 27.86
N GLY A 127 -14.76 18.70 28.83
CA GLY A 127 -14.88 20.15 28.98
C GLY A 127 -15.35 20.82 27.69
N ASP A 128 -14.57 21.80 27.22
CA ASP A 128 -14.86 22.52 25.99
C ASP A 128 -14.40 21.81 24.70
N ARG A 129 -13.63 20.73 24.83
CA ARG A 129 -13.14 19.96 23.69
C ARG A 129 -14.13 18.89 23.29
N SER A 130 -14.26 18.68 21.99
CA SER A 130 -15.13 17.63 21.46
C SER A 130 -14.59 17.08 20.15
N VAL A 131 -14.61 15.75 20.02
CA VAL A 131 -14.31 15.02 18.80
C VAL A 131 -15.59 14.36 18.31
N GLY A 132 -15.97 14.61 17.06
CA GLY A 132 -17.15 14.04 16.42
C GLY A 132 -16.78 12.82 15.58
N GLY A 133 -17.77 11.94 15.31
CA GLY A 133 -17.53 10.79 14.44
C GLY A 133 -16.65 9.69 15.05
N VAL A 134 -16.50 9.67 16.39
CA VAL A 134 -15.68 8.66 17.09
C VAL A 134 -16.42 7.34 17.09
N TYR A 135 -15.82 6.31 16.49
CA TYR A 135 -16.38 4.97 16.57
C TYR A 135 -16.27 4.45 18.00
N THR A 136 -17.43 4.29 18.63
CA THR A 136 -17.52 3.80 20.01
C THR A 136 -18.05 2.40 19.98
N GLU A 137 -17.23 1.48 20.45
CA GLU A 137 -17.50 0.03 20.46
C GLU A 137 -17.77 -0.45 21.87
N GLY A 138 -18.91 -1.14 22.03
CA GLY A 138 -19.21 -1.91 23.23
C GLY A 138 -18.89 -3.36 23.01
N THR A 139 -18.06 -3.94 23.90
CA THR A 139 -17.63 -5.34 23.80
C THR A 139 -17.43 -5.95 25.21
N VAL A 140 -16.90 -7.15 25.29
CA VAL A 140 -16.60 -7.89 26.52
C VAL A 140 -15.10 -7.80 26.87
N ALA A 141 -14.73 -8.19 28.09
CA ALA A 141 -13.34 -8.12 28.55
C ALA A 141 -12.40 -9.01 27.74
N ASP A 142 -12.88 -10.15 27.27
CA ASP A 142 -12.12 -11.09 26.45
C ASP A 142 -11.67 -10.51 25.10
N PHE A 143 -12.29 -9.43 24.66
CA PHE A 143 -11.84 -8.69 23.47
C PHE A 143 -10.36 -8.28 23.56
N ALA A 144 -9.85 -8.00 24.77
CA ALA A 144 -8.43 -7.67 24.98
C ALA A 144 -7.49 -8.77 24.45
N THR A 145 -7.93 -10.05 24.44
CA THR A 145 -7.11 -11.16 23.93
C THR A 145 -7.16 -11.32 22.41
N MET A 146 -8.10 -10.64 21.75
CA MET A 146 -8.24 -10.60 20.29
C MET A 146 -7.74 -9.28 19.69
N SER A 147 -7.62 -8.24 20.53
CA SER A 147 -7.20 -6.91 20.07
C SER A 147 -5.73 -6.96 19.65
N THR A 148 -5.45 -6.34 18.52
CA THR A 148 -4.09 -6.12 18.02
C THR A 148 -3.45 -4.88 18.68
N ALA A 149 -4.19 -4.12 19.50
CA ALA A 149 -3.73 -2.92 20.20
C ALA A 149 -3.76 -3.13 21.72
N ASP A 150 -2.58 -3.18 22.31
CA ASP A 150 -2.42 -3.21 23.76
C ASP A 150 -2.54 -1.79 24.37
N PRO A 151 -2.99 -1.66 25.63
CA PRO A 151 -2.95 -0.38 26.33
C PRO A 151 -1.52 0.05 26.61
N ILE A 152 -1.08 1.19 26.03
CA ILE A 152 0.24 1.80 26.36
C ILE A 152 0.22 2.52 27.70
N HIS A 153 -0.96 3.01 28.11
CA HIS A 153 -1.17 3.60 29.42
C HIS A 153 -2.43 3.04 30.05
N GLY A 154 -2.37 2.71 31.32
CA GLY A 154 -3.50 2.16 32.06
C GLY A 154 -3.75 0.68 31.77
N ARG A 155 -5.01 0.30 31.57
CA ARG A 155 -5.44 -1.07 31.37
C ARG A 155 -6.75 -1.16 30.58
N PHE A 156 -7.08 -2.34 30.14
CA PHE A 156 -8.41 -2.67 29.63
C PHE A 156 -9.39 -2.92 30.78
N PHE A 157 -10.70 -2.94 30.54
CA PHE A 157 -11.68 -3.23 31.57
C PHE A 157 -11.73 -4.73 31.88
N THR A 158 -12.10 -5.04 33.12
CA THR A 158 -12.16 -6.42 33.66
C THR A 158 -13.56 -7.01 33.44
N HIS A 159 -13.68 -8.34 33.56
CA HIS A 159 -15.00 -9.04 33.57
C HIS A 159 -15.97 -8.48 34.61
N THR A 160 -15.47 -8.09 35.79
CA THR A 160 -16.34 -7.48 36.82
C THR A 160 -16.92 -6.13 36.39
N GLU A 161 -16.08 -5.29 35.71
CA GLU A 161 -16.50 -3.99 35.17
C GLU A 161 -17.45 -4.16 33.99
N GLU A 162 -17.24 -5.20 33.18
CA GLU A 162 -18.11 -5.57 32.08
C GLU A 162 -19.50 -6.00 32.61
N GLN A 163 -19.56 -6.99 33.52
CA GLN A 163 -20.82 -7.52 34.06
C GLN A 163 -21.62 -6.45 34.81
N SER A 164 -20.95 -5.59 35.59
CA SER A 164 -21.60 -4.48 36.27
C SER A 164 -22.04 -3.34 35.30
N GLY A 165 -21.57 -3.34 34.05
CA GLY A 165 -21.78 -2.28 33.12
C GLY A 165 -21.16 -0.95 33.61
N SER A 166 -19.96 -1.04 34.20
CA SER A 166 -19.21 0.13 34.68
C SER A 166 -19.01 1.15 33.59
N MET A 167 -19.15 2.44 33.95
CA MET A 167 -18.91 3.55 32.99
C MET A 167 -17.42 3.84 32.88
N VAL A 168 -16.69 2.93 32.27
CA VAL A 168 -15.26 3.02 32.00
C VAL A 168 -15.01 2.96 30.47
N ALA A 169 -13.95 3.59 30.02
CA ALA A 169 -13.60 3.65 28.60
C ALA A 169 -12.09 3.50 28.41
N THR A 170 -11.70 2.73 27.39
CA THR A 170 -10.35 2.71 26.81
C THR A 170 -10.39 3.52 25.52
N LEU A 171 -9.50 4.49 25.38
CA LEU A 171 -9.47 5.39 24.22
C LEU A 171 -8.37 4.96 23.23
N GLY A 172 -8.61 5.09 21.94
CA GLY A 172 -7.57 5.04 20.94
C GLY A 172 -6.64 6.25 21.04
N TYR A 173 -5.43 6.11 20.48
CA TYR A 173 -4.34 7.06 20.63
C TYR A 173 -4.74 8.49 20.18
N ASP A 174 -5.19 8.65 18.93
CA ASP A 174 -5.52 9.97 18.34
C ASP A 174 -6.68 10.65 19.06
N LEU A 175 -7.65 9.86 19.54
CA LEU A 175 -8.75 10.36 20.35
C LEU A 175 -8.25 10.89 21.71
N ALA A 176 -7.34 10.15 22.35
CA ALA A 176 -6.74 10.56 23.61
C ALA A 176 -5.89 11.82 23.42
N GLU A 177 -5.05 11.90 22.38
CA GLU A 177 -4.24 13.06 22.05
C GLU A 177 -5.09 14.29 21.78
N SER A 178 -6.20 14.16 21.02
CA SER A 178 -7.13 15.25 20.72
C SER A 178 -7.84 15.80 21.95
N LEU A 179 -8.22 14.94 22.91
CA LEU A 179 -8.93 15.35 24.13
C LEU A 179 -7.99 15.77 25.25
N PHE A 180 -6.74 15.27 25.25
CA PHE A 180 -5.74 15.47 26.31
C PHE A 180 -4.39 15.97 25.75
N PRO A 181 -4.32 17.14 25.12
CA PRO A 181 -3.07 17.66 24.55
C PRO A 181 -1.99 17.98 25.61
N GLU A 182 -2.38 17.99 26.88
CA GLU A 182 -1.45 18.10 28.00
C GLU A 182 -0.66 16.82 28.31
N GLY A 183 -0.93 15.74 27.58
CA GLY A 183 -0.30 14.41 27.69
C GLY A 183 -1.32 13.29 27.80
N ILE A 184 -1.17 12.26 26.98
CA ILE A 184 -2.09 11.12 26.92
C ILE A 184 -2.12 10.31 28.23
N GLU A 185 -1.00 10.22 28.93
CA GLU A 185 -0.89 9.54 30.24
C GLU A 185 -1.75 10.23 31.31
N ARG A 186 -2.01 11.52 31.19
CA ARG A 186 -2.88 12.28 32.12
C ARG A 186 -4.37 12.01 31.90
N SER A 187 -4.72 11.31 30.83
CA SER A 187 -6.11 10.92 30.56
C SER A 187 -6.63 9.89 31.55
N ILE A 188 -5.75 9.07 32.13
CA ILE A 188 -6.14 7.99 33.04
C ILE A 188 -6.80 8.57 34.32
N GLY A 189 -7.97 8.03 34.66
CA GLY A 189 -8.79 8.50 35.77
C GLY A 189 -9.64 9.73 35.46
N GLN A 190 -9.41 10.41 34.31
CA GLN A 190 -10.22 11.55 33.89
C GLN A 190 -11.57 11.13 33.31
N ARG A 191 -12.49 12.08 33.26
CA ARG A 191 -13.83 11.81 32.74
C ARG A 191 -14.04 12.38 31.35
N VAL A 192 -14.59 11.56 30.46
CA VAL A 192 -15.10 11.95 29.14
C VAL A 192 -16.60 11.72 29.06
N THR A 193 -17.29 12.46 28.21
CA THR A 193 -18.73 12.31 28.01
C THR A 193 -18.99 11.70 26.64
N ILE A 194 -19.63 10.53 26.61
CA ILE A 194 -20.06 9.82 25.41
C ILE A 194 -21.58 9.83 25.40
N HIS A 195 -22.18 10.42 24.37
CA HIS A 195 -23.65 10.51 24.24
C HIS A 195 -24.39 10.98 25.51
N GLY A 196 -23.81 11.92 26.25
CA GLY A 196 -24.38 12.46 27.49
C GLY A 196 -24.01 11.71 28.78
N TYR A 197 -23.42 10.52 28.68
CA TYR A 197 -22.98 9.72 29.82
C TYR A 197 -21.51 9.96 30.14
N LYS A 198 -21.18 10.03 31.42
CA LYS A 198 -19.79 10.25 31.89
C LYS A 198 -19.07 8.92 32.04
N PHE A 199 -17.96 8.77 31.33
CA PHE A 199 -17.08 7.58 31.41
C PHE A 199 -15.75 7.99 32.03
N THR A 200 -15.18 7.12 32.86
CA THR A 200 -13.82 7.28 33.38
C THR A 200 -12.86 6.59 32.41
N VAL A 201 -11.85 7.32 31.95
CA VAL A 201 -10.78 6.77 31.10
C VAL A 201 -9.90 5.87 31.95
N ILE A 202 -9.75 4.61 31.56
CA ILE A 202 -8.95 3.60 32.28
C ILE A 202 -7.74 3.11 31.50
N GLY A 203 -7.70 3.36 30.19
CA GLY A 203 -6.60 2.99 29.32
C GLY A 203 -6.56 3.83 28.05
N VAL A 204 -5.37 3.87 27.44
CA VAL A 204 -5.14 4.39 26.10
C VAL A 204 -4.42 3.31 25.31
N LEU A 205 -4.99 2.95 24.16
CA LEU A 205 -4.44 1.95 23.25
C LEU A 205 -3.20 2.50 22.53
N GLU A 206 -2.31 1.60 22.14
CA GLU A 206 -1.19 1.95 21.29
C GLU A 206 -1.67 2.45 19.92
N ARG A 207 -0.80 3.21 19.25
CA ARG A 207 -1.11 3.78 17.96
C ARG A 207 -1.10 2.70 16.90
N GLN A 208 -2.24 2.49 16.27
CA GLN A 208 -2.41 1.54 15.17
C GLN A 208 -2.26 2.23 13.79
N GLY A 209 -2.64 3.50 13.68
CA GLY A 209 -2.60 4.25 12.44
C GLY A 209 -3.96 4.36 11.75
N SER A 210 -3.92 4.52 10.43
CA SER A 210 -5.14 4.75 9.65
C SER A 210 -5.19 3.82 8.43
N PHE A 211 -6.40 3.42 8.05
CA PHE A 211 -6.64 2.70 6.81
C PHE A 211 -6.41 3.65 5.62
N LEU A 212 -5.25 3.52 4.95
CA LEU A 212 -4.84 4.34 3.80
C LEU A 212 -4.99 5.86 4.03
N GLY A 213 -4.88 6.34 5.27
CA GLY A 213 -5.10 7.76 5.61
C GLY A 213 -6.55 8.23 5.58
N MET A 214 -7.52 7.34 5.30
CA MET A 214 -8.94 7.71 5.18
C MET A 214 -9.74 7.50 6.46
N MET A 215 -9.43 6.46 7.24
CA MET A 215 -10.13 6.13 8.47
C MET A 215 -9.12 5.79 9.55
N SER A 216 -9.09 6.59 10.63
CA SER A 216 -8.19 6.32 11.76
C SER A 216 -8.78 5.23 12.65
N PHE A 217 -8.01 4.15 12.87
CA PHE A 217 -8.30 3.15 13.90
C PHE A 217 -8.06 3.70 15.31
N ASP A 218 -7.28 4.77 15.41
CA ASP A 218 -6.95 5.42 16.68
C ASP A 218 -8.02 6.42 17.14
N GLN A 219 -8.98 6.76 16.26
CA GLN A 219 -10.12 7.61 16.61
C GLN A 219 -11.32 6.77 17.09
N ARG A 220 -11.08 5.89 18.07
CA ARG A 220 -12.10 5.00 18.64
C ARG A 220 -12.15 5.07 20.17
N ALA A 221 -13.26 4.59 20.73
CA ALA A 221 -13.41 4.34 22.17
C ALA A 221 -14.00 2.94 22.38
N VAL A 222 -13.43 2.17 23.29
CA VAL A 222 -13.93 0.83 23.66
C VAL A 222 -14.49 0.90 25.08
N ILE A 223 -15.74 0.45 25.23
CA ILE A 223 -16.47 0.48 26.51
C ILE A 223 -17.14 -0.89 26.76
N PRO A 224 -17.50 -1.21 28.01
CA PRO A 224 -18.28 -2.40 28.29
C PRO A 224 -19.61 -2.43 27.53
N LEU A 225 -19.92 -3.57 26.89
CA LEU A 225 -21.17 -3.76 26.13
C LEU A 225 -22.41 -3.48 26.95
N ALA A 226 -22.41 -3.87 28.22
CA ALA A 226 -23.52 -3.59 29.15
C ALA A 226 -23.68 -2.08 29.40
N ALA A 227 -22.59 -1.29 29.42
CA ALA A 227 -22.63 0.16 29.51
C ALA A 227 -23.21 0.79 28.24
N LEU A 228 -22.80 0.33 27.04
CA LEU A 228 -23.32 0.81 25.75
C LEU A 228 -24.85 0.58 25.66
N LYS A 229 -25.32 -0.63 26.02
CA LYS A 229 -26.74 -1.00 25.97
C LYS A 229 -27.66 -0.10 26.81
N ARG A 230 -27.12 0.68 27.77
CA ARG A 230 -27.92 1.64 28.58
C ARG A 230 -28.45 2.81 27.77
N PHE A 231 -27.71 3.24 26.73
CA PHE A 231 -28.08 4.40 25.92
C PHE A 231 -28.19 4.13 24.41
N TYR A 232 -27.73 2.94 23.94
CA TYR A 232 -27.83 2.55 22.54
C TYR A 232 -28.41 1.14 22.43
N ARG A 233 -29.70 1.06 22.07
CA ARG A 233 -30.47 -0.20 21.98
C ARG A 233 -30.80 -0.63 20.55
N ALA A 234 -30.47 0.20 19.54
CA ALA A 234 -30.71 -0.16 18.15
C ALA A 234 -29.91 -1.42 17.81
N LYS A 235 -30.46 -2.28 16.95
CA LYS A 235 -29.79 -3.53 16.51
C LYS A 235 -28.75 -3.31 15.41
N TRP A 236 -28.61 -2.10 14.94
CA TRP A 236 -27.62 -1.74 13.94
C TRP A 236 -26.20 -1.75 14.54
N GLY A 237 -25.26 -2.38 13.81
CA GLY A 237 -23.86 -2.49 14.24
C GLY A 237 -23.58 -3.68 15.17
N ASP A 238 -24.50 -4.63 15.24
CA ASP A 238 -24.30 -5.89 15.96
C ASP A 238 -23.46 -6.84 15.09
N GLN A 239 -22.38 -7.35 15.66
CA GLN A 239 -21.46 -8.31 15.04
C GLN A 239 -20.90 -9.25 16.09
N ILE A 240 -20.48 -10.44 15.66
CA ILE A 240 -19.70 -11.36 16.49
C ILE A 240 -18.34 -11.53 15.82
N ARG A 241 -17.27 -11.29 16.56
CA ARG A 241 -15.92 -11.54 16.11
C ARG A 241 -15.46 -12.87 16.63
N VAL A 242 -14.97 -13.74 15.76
CA VAL A 242 -14.51 -15.07 16.12
C VAL A 242 -13.05 -15.19 15.74
N ALA A 243 -12.20 -15.39 16.76
CA ALA A 243 -10.80 -15.67 16.53
C ALA A 243 -10.59 -17.15 16.22
N ALA A 244 -9.85 -17.44 15.17
CA ALA A 244 -9.31 -18.77 14.91
C ALA A 244 -8.05 -19.02 15.78
N LYS A 245 -7.61 -20.26 15.87
CA LYS A 245 -6.31 -20.60 16.45
C LYS A 245 -5.19 -20.21 15.50
N GLU A 246 -4.01 -19.94 16.03
CA GLU A 246 -2.85 -19.56 15.22
C GLU A 246 -2.43 -20.67 14.25
N GLY A 247 -2.16 -20.28 13.00
CA GLY A 247 -1.63 -21.19 11.96
C GLY A 247 -2.62 -22.19 11.39
N VAL A 248 -3.94 -22.06 11.66
CA VAL A 248 -4.96 -22.91 11.05
C VAL A 248 -5.36 -22.38 9.67
N ASP A 249 -5.90 -23.28 8.86
CA ASP A 249 -6.53 -22.89 7.61
C ASP A 249 -7.80 -22.08 7.89
N MET A 250 -7.80 -20.82 7.45
CA MET A 250 -8.91 -19.90 7.69
C MET A 250 -10.18 -20.28 6.92
N ASP A 251 -10.07 -20.98 5.79
CA ASP A 251 -11.24 -21.47 5.05
C ASP A 251 -11.91 -22.60 5.84
N ALA A 252 -11.12 -23.51 6.40
CA ALA A 252 -11.64 -24.55 7.26
C ALA A 252 -12.24 -24.01 8.58
N ALA A 253 -11.65 -22.96 9.15
CA ALA A 253 -12.18 -22.29 10.34
C ALA A 253 -13.52 -21.59 10.05
N GLU A 254 -13.65 -20.97 8.87
CA GLU A 254 -14.90 -20.35 8.40
C GLU A 254 -15.99 -21.39 8.16
N ASP A 255 -15.64 -22.53 7.55
CA ASP A 255 -16.58 -23.64 7.33
C ASP A 255 -17.08 -24.22 8.66
N GLU A 256 -16.20 -24.38 9.66
CA GLU A 256 -16.57 -24.80 11.01
C GLU A 256 -17.54 -23.81 11.64
N LEU A 257 -17.21 -22.52 11.62
CA LEU A 257 -18.07 -21.47 12.18
C LEU A 257 -19.42 -21.40 11.45
N THR A 258 -19.41 -21.53 10.13
CA THR A 258 -20.63 -21.59 9.31
C THR A 258 -21.50 -22.76 9.77
N GLY A 259 -20.93 -23.94 9.95
CA GLY A 259 -21.65 -25.10 10.46
C GLY A 259 -22.21 -24.90 11.86
N ILE A 260 -21.47 -24.26 12.77
CA ILE A 260 -21.94 -23.91 14.10
C ILE A 260 -23.13 -22.95 14.03
N PHE A 261 -22.97 -21.86 13.25
CA PHE A 261 -23.97 -20.79 13.22
C PHE A 261 -25.25 -21.18 12.46
N ARG A 262 -25.13 -22.01 11.40
CA ARG A 262 -26.30 -22.60 10.73
C ARG A 262 -27.14 -23.44 11.70
N ARG A 263 -26.50 -24.24 12.58
CA ARG A 263 -27.21 -25.01 13.61
C ARG A 263 -27.88 -24.09 14.63
N LEU A 264 -27.24 -23.00 15.07
CA LEU A 264 -27.83 -22.03 16.00
C LEU A 264 -29.03 -21.27 15.38
N ARG A 265 -29.01 -21.06 14.07
CA ARG A 265 -30.11 -20.45 13.31
C ARG A 265 -31.18 -21.42 12.90
N ALA A 266 -30.97 -22.74 13.10
CA ALA A 266 -31.85 -23.82 12.66
C ALA A 266 -32.15 -23.77 11.15
N LEU A 267 -31.14 -23.43 10.33
CA LEU A 267 -31.26 -23.38 8.86
C LEU A 267 -31.22 -24.81 8.30
N ASP A 268 -32.13 -25.09 7.35
CA ASP A 268 -32.12 -26.36 6.63
C ASP A 268 -30.85 -26.48 5.73
N PRO A 269 -30.39 -27.72 5.42
CA PRO A 269 -29.18 -27.91 4.61
C PRO A 269 -29.21 -27.23 3.22
N GLU A 270 -30.41 -27.14 2.62
CA GLU A 270 -30.62 -26.54 1.29
C GLU A 270 -30.85 -25.02 1.35
N GLU A 271 -31.04 -24.46 2.55
CA GLU A 271 -31.31 -23.05 2.75
C GLU A 271 -30.01 -22.23 2.65
N GLU A 272 -30.06 -21.08 1.99
CA GLU A 272 -28.92 -20.15 1.94
C GLU A 272 -28.64 -19.55 3.32
N ASN A 273 -27.37 -19.15 3.54
CA ASN A 273 -27.02 -18.47 4.78
C ASN A 273 -27.72 -17.12 4.89
N ASP A 274 -28.34 -16.86 6.05
CA ASP A 274 -28.96 -15.58 6.40
C ASP A 274 -28.02 -14.62 7.14
N PHE A 275 -26.72 -14.88 7.05
CA PHE A 275 -25.61 -14.16 7.65
C PHE A 275 -24.42 -14.12 6.69
N GLU A 276 -23.42 -13.31 7.01
CA GLU A 276 -22.15 -13.23 6.27
C GLU A 276 -20.96 -13.48 7.21
N MET A 277 -19.94 -14.10 6.63
CA MET A 277 -18.63 -14.29 7.23
C MET A 277 -17.65 -13.38 6.51
N ASN A 278 -17.28 -12.27 7.16
CA ASN A 278 -16.35 -11.32 6.59
C ASN A 278 -14.94 -11.55 7.15
N ARG A 279 -13.95 -11.49 6.29
CA ARG A 279 -12.51 -11.59 6.62
C ARG A 279 -11.74 -10.50 5.91
N SER A 280 -10.56 -10.18 6.41
CA SER A 280 -9.62 -9.25 5.77
C SER A 280 -9.31 -9.64 4.30
N ALA A 281 -9.24 -10.94 3.99
CA ALA A 281 -9.03 -11.47 2.66
C ALA A 281 -10.06 -11.00 1.62
N ILE A 282 -11.33 -10.82 2.00
CA ILE A 282 -12.40 -10.34 1.10
C ILE A 282 -12.07 -8.91 0.61
N ILE A 283 -11.56 -8.06 1.51
CA ILE A 283 -11.18 -6.69 1.15
C ILE A 283 -9.96 -6.71 0.21
N GLU A 284 -9.00 -7.60 0.46
CA GLU A 284 -7.83 -7.78 -0.40
C GLU A 284 -8.23 -8.20 -1.83
N GLU A 285 -9.13 -9.17 -1.96
CA GLU A 285 -9.62 -9.62 -3.25
C GLU A 285 -10.31 -8.50 -4.05
N GLN A 286 -11.10 -7.66 -3.39
CA GLN A 286 -11.79 -6.53 -4.04
C GLN A 286 -10.85 -5.43 -4.50
N LEU A 287 -9.74 -5.22 -3.83
CA LEU A 287 -8.74 -4.24 -4.23
C LEU A 287 -7.79 -4.74 -5.32
N GLY A 288 -7.72 -6.04 -5.54
CA GLY A 288 -6.91 -6.64 -6.60
C GLY A 288 -7.14 -6.03 -7.99
N PRO A 289 -8.39 -5.92 -8.48
CA PRO A 289 -8.72 -5.28 -9.75
C PRO A 289 -8.34 -3.79 -9.80
N VAL A 290 -8.50 -3.06 -8.70
CA VAL A 290 -8.12 -1.63 -8.61
C VAL A 290 -6.61 -1.48 -8.71
N LYS A 291 -5.85 -2.26 -7.94
CA LYS A 291 -4.38 -2.29 -7.98
C LYS A 291 -3.87 -2.63 -9.38
N SER A 292 -4.43 -3.67 -10.01
CA SER A 292 -4.04 -4.08 -11.36
C SER A 292 -4.40 -3.03 -12.41
N GLY A 293 -5.53 -2.34 -12.27
CA GLY A 293 -5.93 -1.23 -13.13
C GLY A 293 -4.95 -0.05 -13.04
N ILE A 294 -4.54 0.34 -11.83
CA ILE A 294 -3.56 1.39 -11.60
C ILE A 294 -2.19 0.98 -12.18
N ALA A 295 -1.76 -0.26 -11.93
CA ALA A 295 -0.50 -0.79 -12.46
C ALA A 295 -0.48 -0.80 -14.00
N LEU A 296 -1.58 -1.21 -14.63
CA LEU A 296 -1.74 -1.23 -16.08
C LEU A 296 -1.68 0.19 -16.68
N ALA A 297 -2.41 1.13 -16.09
CA ALA A 297 -2.37 2.54 -16.50
C ALA A 297 -0.96 3.11 -16.38
N GLY A 298 -0.27 2.85 -15.27
CA GLY A 298 1.12 3.24 -15.05
C GLY A 298 2.08 2.64 -16.07
N PHE A 299 1.89 1.36 -16.43
CA PHE A 299 2.68 0.69 -17.46
C PHE A 299 2.53 1.37 -18.82
N PHE A 300 1.31 1.72 -19.23
CA PHE A 300 1.08 2.41 -20.50
C PHE A 300 1.67 3.82 -20.51
N VAL A 301 1.47 4.61 -19.46
CA VAL A 301 2.02 5.98 -19.37
C VAL A 301 3.54 5.94 -19.40
N THR A 302 4.15 5.06 -18.62
CA THR A 302 5.60 4.89 -18.56
C THR A 302 6.16 4.38 -19.89
N GLY A 303 5.52 3.34 -20.47
CA GLY A 303 5.93 2.78 -21.76
C GLY A 303 5.90 3.82 -22.87
N LEU A 304 4.83 4.62 -22.93
CA LEU A 304 4.71 5.71 -23.91
C LEU A 304 5.79 6.78 -23.71
N ALA A 305 6.03 7.21 -22.47
CA ALA A 305 7.05 8.21 -22.17
C ALA A 305 8.46 7.74 -22.55
N LEU A 306 8.82 6.48 -22.19
CA LEU A 306 10.08 5.88 -22.55
C LEU A 306 10.21 5.68 -24.07
N PHE A 307 9.13 5.30 -24.75
CA PHE A 307 9.10 5.15 -26.21
C PHE A 307 9.37 6.48 -26.93
N VAL A 308 8.71 7.55 -26.50
CA VAL A 308 8.95 8.90 -27.04
C VAL A 308 10.38 9.34 -26.75
N GLY A 309 10.88 9.10 -25.53
CA GLY A 309 12.27 9.36 -25.17
C GLY A 309 13.27 8.58 -26.03
N ALA A 310 13.01 7.29 -26.28
CA ALA A 310 13.84 6.45 -27.13
C ALA A 310 13.91 6.95 -28.58
N ILE A 311 12.78 7.40 -29.16
CA ILE A 311 12.76 8.03 -30.50
C ILE A 311 13.59 9.31 -30.50
N GLY A 312 13.48 10.15 -29.46
CA GLY A 312 14.28 11.37 -29.33
C GLY A 312 15.79 11.07 -29.32
N ILE A 313 16.22 10.09 -28.53
CA ILE A 313 17.62 9.64 -28.45
C ILE A 313 18.09 9.06 -29.79
N MET A 314 17.29 8.22 -30.41
CA MET A 314 17.60 7.62 -31.71
C MET A 314 17.82 8.67 -32.76
N ASN A 315 16.94 9.67 -32.86
CA ASN A 315 17.07 10.78 -33.85
C ASN A 315 18.34 11.57 -33.63
N ILE A 316 18.70 11.88 -32.39
CA ILE A 316 19.93 12.65 -32.10
C ILE A 316 21.17 11.81 -32.35
N THR A 317 21.16 10.54 -32.04
CA THR A 317 22.27 9.64 -32.34
C THR A 317 22.47 9.53 -33.86
N PHE A 318 21.40 9.50 -34.67
CA PHE A 318 21.50 9.57 -36.14
C PHE A 318 22.14 10.87 -36.65
N VAL A 319 21.73 12.00 -36.06
CA VAL A 319 22.35 13.32 -36.43
C VAL A 319 23.83 13.34 -36.04
N SER A 320 24.17 12.85 -34.82
CA SER A 320 25.56 12.75 -34.36
C SER A 320 26.42 11.86 -35.26
N VAL A 321 25.90 10.73 -35.74
CA VAL A 321 26.57 9.86 -36.70
C VAL A 321 26.83 10.60 -38.03
N LYS A 322 25.85 11.37 -38.54
CA LYS A 322 26.01 12.15 -39.77
C LYS A 322 27.07 13.26 -39.63
N GLU A 323 27.02 14.02 -38.53
CA GLU A 323 27.98 15.09 -38.22
C GLU A 323 29.42 14.57 -38.12
N ARG A 324 29.61 13.29 -37.74
CA ARG A 324 30.92 12.65 -37.56
C ARG A 324 31.27 11.64 -38.63
N THR A 325 30.58 11.63 -39.75
CA THR A 325 30.79 10.65 -40.83
C THR A 325 32.24 10.58 -41.25
N ARG A 326 32.92 11.74 -41.42
CA ARG A 326 34.34 11.83 -41.81
C ARG A 326 35.28 11.24 -40.74
N GLU A 327 35.03 11.54 -39.48
CA GLU A 327 35.80 10.99 -38.34
C GLU A 327 35.69 9.46 -38.27
N ILE A 328 34.46 8.94 -38.41
CA ILE A 328 34.17 7.50 -38.45
C ILE A 328 34.89 6.85 -39.63
N GLY A 329 34.81 7.49 -40.81
CA GLY A 329 35.50 7.07 -42.03
C GLY A 329 37.00 6.97 -41.84
N THR A 330 37.64 7.99 -41.25
CA THR A 330 39.08 8.01 -40.95
C THR A 330 39.46 6.88 -39.99
N ARG A 331 38.75 6.69 -38.90
CA ARG A 331 39.00 5.60 -37.95
C ARG A 331 38.88 4.23 -38.62
N ARG A 332 37.88 4.04 -39.48
CA ARG A 332 37.70 2.82 -40.26
C ARG A 332 38.79 2.59 -41.29
N ALA A 333 39.28 3.66 -41.93
CA ALA A 333 40.39 3.56 -42.89
C ALA A 333 41.72 3.16 -42.23
N ILE A 334 41.96 3.58 -40.96
CA ILE A 334 43.14 3.20 -40.15
C ILE A 334 43.00 1.82 -39.54
N GLY A 335 41.85 1.11 -39.76
CA GLY A 335 41.68 -0.30 -39.34
C GLY A 335 40.81 -0.51 -38.11
N ALA A 336 40.03 0.48 -37.64
CA ALA A 336 39.10 0.27 -36.55
C ALA A 336 38.02 -0.81 -36.86
N ARG A 337 37.79 -1.73 -35.92
CA ARG A 337 36.81 -2.81 -36.07
C ARG A 337 35.38 -2.22 -36.05
N ARG A 338 34.46 -2.83 -36.83
CA ARG A 338 33.04 -2.44 -36.82
C ARG A 338 32.43 -2.49 -35.44
N GLN A 339 32.78 -3.51 -34.65
CA GLN A 339 32.31 -3.65 -33.28
C GLN A 339 32.73 -2.51 -32.34
N ALA A 340 33.93 -1.96 -32.52
CA ALA A 340 34.42 -0.82 -31.73
C ALA A 340 33.58 0.45 -31.98
N ILE A 341 33.25 0.72 -33.25
CA ILE A 341 32.38 1.85 -33.61
C ILE A 341 30.97 1.64 -33.08
N LEU A 342 30.42 0.44 -33.26
CA LEU A 342 29.09 0.10 -32.73
C LEU A 342 29.01 0.31 -31.23
N LEU A 343 29.95 -0.28 -30.46
CA LEU A 343 30.02 -0.14 -29.01
C LEU A 343 30.16 1.32 -28.58
N GLN A 344 30.96 2.12 -29.28
CA GLN A 344 31.13 3.54 -28.96
C GLN A 344 29.81 4.30 -28.97
N PHE A 345 29.06 4.23 -30.11
CA PHE A 345 27.78 4.93 -30.22
C PHE A 345 26.69 4.36 -29.32
N LEU A 346 26.70 3.03 -29.08
CA LEU A 346 25.77 2.38 -28.14
C LEU A 346 26.02 2.86 -26.71
N MET A 347 27.29 2.92 -26.28
CA MET A 347 27.67 3.42 -24.96
C MET A 347 27.33 4.90 -24.81
N GLU A 348 27.43 5.70 -25.85
CA GLU A 348 27.01 7.10 -25.85
C GLU A 348 25.51 7.23 -25.57
N ALA A 349 24.66 6.45 -26.26
CA ALA A 349 23.21 6.43 -26.03
C ALA A 349 22.85 5.93 -24.62
N VAL A 350 23.47 4.84 -24.16
CA VAL A 350 23.28 4.30 -22.81
C VAL A 350 23.69 5.30 -21.73
N SER A 351 24.80 6.02 -21.93
CA SER A 351 25.27 7.04 -20.97
C SER A 351 24.27 8.19 -20.85
N ILE A 352 23.70 8.65 -21.96
CA ILE A 352 22.66 9.70 -21.96
C ILE A 352 21.43 9.21 -21.16
N CYS A 353 20.98 7.99 -21.42
CA CYS A 353 19.85 7.39 -20.71
C CYS A 353 20.12 7.19 -19.22
N LEU A 354 21.33 6.75 -18.85
CA LEU A 354 21.70 6.58 -17.44
C LEU A 354 21.73 7.92 -16.69
N ILE A 355 22.30 8.95 -17.30
CA ILE A 355 22.32 10.31 -16.70
C ILE A 355 20.90 10.83 -16.57
N GLY A 356 20.07 10.68 -17.62
CA GLY A 356 18.65 11.02 -17.57
C GLY A 356 17.91 10.24 -16.49
N GLY A 357 18.19 8.95 -16.37
CA GLY A 357 17.62 8.07 -15.35
C GLY A 357 18.00 8.46 -13.93
N LEU A 358 19.27 8.80 -13.68
CA LEU A 358 19.74 9.29 -12.39
C LEU A 358 19.10 10.63 -12.00
N ILE A 359 18.99 11.55 -12.96
CA ILE A 359 18.28 12.81 -12.74
C ILE A 359 16.80 12.55 -12.46
N GLY A 360 16.16 11.67 -13.24
CA GLY A 360 14.78 11.25 -13.03
C GLY A 360 14.53 10.65 -11.65
N LEU A 361 15.42 9.75 -11.19
CA LEU A 361 15.37 9.18 -9.85
C LEU A 361 15.53 10.26 -8.77
N GLY A 362 16.46 11.22 -8.95
CA GLY A 362 16.63 12.35 -8.03
C GLY A 362 15.38 13.22 -7.93
N ILE A 363 14.74 13.52 -9.08
CA ILE A 363 13.47 14.27 -9.11
C ILE A 363 12.36 13.46 -8.45
N ALA A 364 12.24 12.17 -8.76
CA ALA A 364 11.23 11.29 -8.15
C ALA A 364 11.38 11.22 -6.62
N TYR A 365 12.61 11.11 -6.12
CA TYR A 365 12.90 11.13 -4.68
C TYR A 365 12.52 12.46 -4.02
N THR A 366 12.82 13.59 -4.62
CA THR A 366 12.45 14.90 -4.08
C THR A 366 10.94 15.13 -4.10
N LEU A 367 10.25 14.72 -5.16
CA LEU A 367 8.79 14.78 -5.26
C LEU A 367 8.13 13.88 -4.22
N GLN A 368 8.61 12.64 -4.09
CA GLN A 368 8.09 11.70 -3.10
C GLN A 368 8.29 12.24 -1.67
N SER A 369 9.46 12.81 -1.36
CA SER A 369 9.71 13.43 -0.05
C SER A 369 8.77 14.62 0.22
N ALA A 370 8.48 15.43 -0.78
CA ALA A 370 7.53 16.54 -0.65
C ALA A 370 6.08 16.03 -0.44
N ILE A 371 5.70 14.98 -1.17
CA ILE A 371 4.36 14.38 -1.03
C ILE A 371 4.22 13.72 0.34
N SER A 372 5.25 13.01 0.84
CA SER A 372 5.20 12.36 2.16
C SER A 372 5.10 13.36 3.32
N THR A 373 5.62 14.58 3.16
CA THR A 373 5.41 15.65 4.16
C THR A 373 4.01 16.24 4.12
N ALA A 374 3.36 16.23 2.96
CA ALA A 374 1.98 16.72 2.79
C ALA A 374 0.94 15.67 3.22
N PHE A 375 1.27 14.39 3.10
CA PHE A 375 0.40 13.25 3.45
C PHE A 375 1.16 12.26 4.34
N PRO A 376 1.40 12.60 5.62
CA PRO A 376 2.21 11.79 6.53
C PRO A 376 1.60 10.41 6.84
N ASP A 377 0.29 10.29 6.73
CA ASP A 377 -0.43 9.05 7.03
C ASP A 377 -0.38 8.02 5.88
N PHE A 378 0.12 8.41 4.70
CA PHE A 378 0.25 7.48 3.57
C PHE A 378 1.68 6.95 3.49
N PRO A 379 1.91 5.61 3.52
CA PRO A 379 3.23 5.00 3.55
C PRO A 379 3.93 5.04 2.19
N PHE A 380 4.48 6.20 1.81
CA PHE A 380 5.31 6.33 0.61
C PHE A 380 6.70 5.73 0.86
N THR A 381 6.94 4.50 0.41
CA THR A 381 8.24 3.83 0.55
C THR A 381 9.03 3.85 -0.75
N PHE A 382 10.23 4.47 -0.73
CA PHE A 382 11.17 4.42 -1.84
C PHE A 382 11.96 3.12 -1.78
N SER A 383 11.57 2.15 -2.62
CA SER A 383 12.13 0.81 -2.58
C SER A 383 13.38 0.67 -3.44
N SER A 384 14.37 -0.11 -2.97
CA SER A 384 15.55 -0.51 -3.75
C SER A 384 15.18 -1.18 -5.08
N ASP A 385 14.08 -1.94 -5.10
CA ASP A 385 13.62 -2.64 -6.30
C ASP A 385 13.20 -1.66 -7.40
N LEU A 386 12.57 -0.53 -7.01
CA LEU A 386 12.20 0.53 -7.96
C LEU A 386 13.43 1.22 -8.52
N VAL A 387 14.48 1.43 -7.72
CA VAL A 387 15.75 1.99 -8.19
C VAL A 387 16.42 1.05 -9.19
N MET A 388 16.44 -0.25 -8.89
CA MET A 388 16.99 -1.26 -9.82
C MET A 388 16.18 -1.33 -11.11
N LEU A 389 14.85 -1.33 -11.03
CA LEU A 389 13.97 -1.32 -12.19
C LEU A 389 14.17 -0.07 -13.05
N ALA A 390 14.21 1.12 -12.44
CA ALA A 390 14.45 2.37 -13.13
C ALA A 390 15.80 2.42 -13.83
N THR A 391 16.85 1.91 -13.17
CA THR A 391 18.19 1.80 -13.74
C THR A 391 18.22 0.82 -14.91
N PHE A 392 17.58 -0.33 -14.77
CA PHE A 392 17.45 -1.32 -15.84
C PHE A 392 16.69 -0.74 -17.05
N LEU A 393 15.57 -0.08 -16.83
CA LEU A 393 14.79 0.57 -17.89
C LEU A 393 15.58 1.67 -18.60
N SER A 394 16.39 2.44 -17.86
CA SER A 394 17.28 3.47 -18.45
C SER A 394 18.30 2.83 -19.40
N VAL A 395 18.98 1.76 -18.97
CA VAL A 395 19.94 1.04 -19.79
C VAL A 395 19.26 0.39 -20.99
N ALA A 396 18.14 -0.28 -20.79
CA ALA A 396 17.39 -0.94 -21.85
C ALA A 396 16.92 0.07 -22.92
N THR A 397 16.40 1.22 -22.50
CA THR A 397 16.01 2.31 -23.41
C THR A 397 17.21 2.83 -24.21
N GLY A 398 18.37 3.01 -23.56
CA GLY A 398 19.61 3.42 -24.23
C GLY A 398 20.09 2.42 -25.27
N VAL A 399 20.02 1.12 -24.96
CA VAL A 399 20.40 0.05 -25.91
C VAL A 399 19.44 0.03 -27.09
N VAL A 400 18.13 0.02 -26.85
CA VAL A 400 17.12 -0.04 -27.91
C VAL A 400 17.19 1.19 -28.82
N SER A 401 17.30 2.39 -28.26
CA SER A 401 17.36 3.64 -29.02
C SER A 401 18.68 3.84 -29.77
N GLY A 402 19.80 3.36 -29.18
CA GLY A 402 21.14 3.52 -29.77
C GLY A 402 21.48 2.45 -30.82
N LEU A 403 20.81 1.29 -30.82
CA LEU A 403 21.20 0.14 -31.64
C LEU A 403 21.17 0.44 -33.15
N ALA A 404 20.08 1.01 -33.65
CA ALA A 404 19.91 1.29 -35.09
C ALA A 404 20.94 2.30 -35.62
N PRO A 405 21.14 3.48 -35.00
CA PRO A 405 22.14 4.45 -35.45
C PRO A 405 23.58 3.95 -35.28
N ALA A 406 23.89 3.24 -34.19
CA ALA A 406 25.21 2.65 -33.96
C ALA A 406 25.56 1.59 -35.02
N TRP A 407 24.58 0.77 -35.40
CA TRP A 407 24.75 -0.22 -36.47
C TRP A 407 24.98 0.41 -37.83
N GLN A 408 24.28 1.52 -38.16
CA GLN A 408 24.50 2.29 -39.37
C GLN A 408 25.92 2.90 -39.39
N ALA A 409 26.37 3.51 -38.28
CA ALA A 409 27.71 4.04 -38.13
C ALA A 409 28.80 2.99 -38.36
N ALA A 410 28.63 1.77 -37.80
CA ALA A 410 29.56 0.67 -37.92
C ALA A 410 29.68 0.11 -39.36
N ARG A 411 28.67 0.35 -40.21
CA ARG A 411 28.64 -0.12 -41.61
C ARG A 411 29.03 0.91 -42.64
N LEU A 412 29.36 2.15 -42.22
CA LEU A 412 29.84 3.21 -43.14
C LEU A 412 31.06 2.75 -43.93
N ASP A 413 31.00 3.01 -45.25
CA ASP A 413 32.13 2.76 -46.13
C ASP A 413 33.17 3.89 -46.00
N PRO A 414 34.44 3.57 -45.65
CA PRO A 414 35.49 4.55 -45.50
C PRO A 414 35.70 5.43 -46.73
N ALA A 415 35.57 4.86 -47.94
CA ALA A 415 35.79 5.59 -49.19
C ALA A 415 34.68 6.64 -49.43
N ILE A 416 33.44 6.31 -49.07
CA ILE A 416 32.30 7.24 -49.20
C ILE A 416 32.35 8.29 -48.08
N ALA A 417 32.71 7.88 -46.86
CA ALA A 417 32.76 8.77 -45.71
C ALA A 417 33.82 9.87 -45.83
N LEU A 418 34.95 9.61 -46.53
CA LEU A 418 36.03 10.57 -46.74
C LEU A 418 35.73 11.55 -47.89
N ARG A 419 34.76 11.23 -48.79
CA ARG A 419 34.31 12.12 -49.88
C ARG A 419 33.19 13.07 -49.48
N HIS A 420 32.62 12.88 -48.27
CA HIS A 420 31.56 13.75 -47.76
C HIS A 420 32.15 15.09 -47.32
N GLU A 421 31.80 16.18 -48.02
CA GLU A 421 32.05 17.57 -47.60
C GLU A 421 31.15 18.02 -46.47
#